data_2fc3f4e7b43cecb0f81319ddb9cefc33
#
_entry.id   2fc3f4e7b43cecb0f81319ddb9cefc33
#
_cell.length_a   1.000
_cell.length_b   1.000
_cell.length_c   1.000
_cell.angle_alpha   90.00
_cell.angle_beta   90.00
_cell.angle_gamma   90.00
#
_symmetry.space_group_name_H-M   'P 1'
#
loop_
_entity.id
_entity.type
_entity.pdbx_description
1 polymer ?
#
loop_
_entity_poly.entity_id
_entity_poly.type
_entity_poly.pdbx_seq_one_letter_code
_entity_poly.pdbx_strand_id
1 'polypeptide(L)'
;ESDPELIELFARLGLRRLGDLAALSAVDVLGRFGHVGVHAHRLASGADTRPSSTTDPAPERRLDHVLDDPAAQSSAVVFVAKQLADELAGSLGADGRVCTRLVVLLESEHGERSERSWYRSAGLTASAMVERVRWQLDAWIALPRGSDQELTGGVTLVRLTPDEVRADEGSQLGLWGGQTEADRRAARTIARL
;
A
#
# COMPACT_ATOMS: atom_id res chain seq x y z
N GLU A 1 17.15 13.37 -8.45
CA GLU A 1 18.07 12.41 -9.09
C GLU A 1 19.36 13.15 -9.40
N SER A 2 20.48 12.72 -8.80
CA SER A 2 21.75 13.44 -8.92
C SER A 2 22.43 13.04 -10.23
N ASP A 3 22.83 14.01 -11.02
CA ASP A 3 23.57 13.80 -12.27
C ASP A 3 24.96 13.21 -11.97
N PRO A 4 25.28 11.97 -12.40
CA PRO A 4 26.56 11.31 -12.10
C PRO A 4 27.75 12.06 -12.69
N GLU A 5 27.62 12.72 -13.83
CA GLU A 5 28.68 13.50 -14.45
C GLU A 5 29.07 14.73 -13.59
N LEU A 6 28.06 15.34 -12.96
CA LEU A 6 28.28 16.48 -12.05
C LEU A 6 28.97 16.03 -10.76
N ILE A 7 28.68 14.84 -10.26
CA ILE A 7 29.33 14.28 -9.07
C ILE A 7 30.83 14.03 -9.36
N GLU A 8 31.15 13.44 -10.50
CA GLU A 8 32.54 13.21 -10.90
C GLU A 8 33.30 14.53 -11.09
N LEU A 9 32.65 15.53 -11.67
CA LEU A 9 33.25 16.86 -11.84
C LEU A 9 33.56 17.51 -10.48
N PHE A 10 32.65 17.45 -9.52
CA PHE A 10 32.87 17.94 -8.16
C PHE A 10 34.06 17.23 -7.49
N ALA A 11 34.11 15.91 -7.59
CA ALA A 11 35.22 15.12 -7.02
C ALA A 11 36.57 15.50 -7.60
N ARG A 12 36.65 15.74 -8.92
CA ARG A 12 37.87 16.20 -9.62
C ARG A 12 38.29 17.59 -9.17
N LEU A 13 37.35 18.46 -8.80
CA LEU A 13 37.59 19.81 -8.29
C LEU A 13 37.90 19.84 -6.78
N GLY A 14 37.93 18.67 -6.12
CA GLY A 14 38.23 18.57 -4.70
C GLY A 14 37.01 18.75 -3.78
N LEU A 15 35.82 18.95 -4.35
CA LEU A 15 34.54 19.06 -3.61
C LEU A 15 34.01 17.66 -3.26
N ARG A 16 34.50 17.07 -2.19
CA ARG A 16 34.23 15.68 -1.82
C ARG A 16 33.10 15.52 -0.79
N ARG A 17 32.71 16.60 -0.15
CA ARG A 17 31.62 16.62 0.87
C ARG A 17 30.61 17.66 0.51
N LEU A 18 29.35 17.42 0.92
CA LEU A 18 28.26 18.40 0.73
C LEU A 18 28.60 19.76 1.37
N GLY A 19 29.33 19.77 2.50
CA GLY A 19 29.77 21.00 3.14
C GLY A 19 30.76 21.81 2.29
N ASP A 20 31.60 21.15 1.49
CA ASP A 20 32.54 21.85 0.60
C ASP A 20 31.75 22.58 -0.50
N LEU A 21 30.72 21.96 -1.05
CA LEU A 21 29.85 22.57 -2.04
C LEU A 21 28.99 23.69 -1.42
N ALA A 22 28.41 23.47 -0.24
CA ALA A 22 27.58 24.45 0.47
C ALA A 22 28.38 25.72 0.88
N ALA A 23 29.71 25.61 1.07
CA ALA A 23 30.58 26.73 1.41
C ALA A 23 30.88 27.65 0.22
N LEU A 24 30.59 27.23 -1.01
CA LEU A 24 30.78 28.05 -2.20
C LEU A 24 29.71 29.14 -2.31
N SER A 25 30.08 30.24 -2.98
CA SER A 25 29.11 31.28 -3.35
C SER A 25 28.12 30.74 -4.39
N ALA A 26 26.81 30.97 -4.20
CA ALA A 26 25.80 30.55 -5.16
C ALA A 26 26.02 31.17 -6.56
N VAL A 27 26.59 32.37 -6.63
CA VAL A 27 26.94 33.07 -7.89
C VAL A 27 28.06 32.34 -8.62
N ASP A 28 29.08 31.90 -7.90
CA ASP A 28 30.23 31.17 -8.48
C ASP A 28 29.77 29.77 -8.95
N VAL A 29 28.90 29.14 -8.19
CA VAL A 29 28.29 27.85 -8.56
C VAL A 29 27.45 28.00 -9.83
N LEU A 30 26.65 29.07 -9.95
CA LEU A 30 25.88 29.34 -11.16
C LEU A 30 26.78 29.58 -12.37
N GLY A 31 27.83 30.37 -12.19
CA GLY A 31 28.74 30.71 -13.29
C GLY A 31 29.54 29.49 -13.80
N ARG A 32 29.88 28.51 -12.95
CA ARG A 32 30.70 27.36 -13.31
C ARG A 32 29.93 26.10 -13.66
N PHE A 33 28.80 25.86 -13.00
CA PHE A 33 28.06 24.61 -13.07
C PHE A 33 26.59 24.79 -13.53
N GLY A 34 26.21 26.03 -13.83
CA GLY A 34 24.86 26.33 -14.31
C GLY A 34 23.74 26.02 -13.29
N HIS A 35 22.52 25.89 -13.79
CA HIS A 35 21.33 25.65 -12.95
C HIS A 35 21.36 24.29 -12.21
N VAL A 36 22.00 23.27 -12.81
CA VAL A 36 22.14 21.94 -12.18
C VAL A 36 23.04 22.03 -10.95
N GLY A 37 24.16 22.78 -11.05
CA GLY A 37 25.05 23.07 -9.92
C GLY A 37 24.36 23.87 -8.81
N VAL A 38 23.54 24.87 -9.17
CA VAL A 38 22.76 25.65 -8.19
C VAL A 38 21.75 24.77 -7.45
N HIS A 39 21.11 23.83 -8.15
CA HIS A 39 20.21 22.87 -7.51
C HIS A 39 20.97 22.00 -6.50
N ALA A 40 22.10 21.43 -6.88
CA ALA A 40 22.94 20.64 -5.99
C ALA A 40 23.46 21.46 -4.78
N HIS A 41 23.85 22.72 -4.99
CA HIS A 41 24.28 23.64 -3.94
C HIS A 41 23.15 23.92 -2.93
N ARG A 42 21.90 24.14 -3.40
CA ARG A 42 20.74 24.33 -2.52
C ARG A 42 20.49 23.10 -1.66
N LEU A 43 20.53 21.91 -2.25
CA LEU A 43 20.39 20.66 -1.51
C LEU A 43 21.51 20.51 -0.47
N ALA A 44 22.77 20.80 -0.85
CA ALA A 44 23.93 20.73 0.04
C ALA A 44 23.84 21.74 1.21
N SER A 45 23.22 22.90 0.98
CA SER A 45 23.02 23.96 1.98
C SER A 45 21.76 23.73 2.84
N GLY A 46 21.00 22.66 2.63
CA GLY A 46 19.73 22.40 3.31
C GLY A 46 18.60 23.37 2.90
N ALA A 47 18.79 24.14 1.82
CA ALA A 47 17.82 25.09 1.31
C ALA A 47 16.88 24.42 0.29
N ASP A 48 16.34 23.24 0.63
CA ASP A 48 15.31 22.59 -0.19
C ASP A 48 13.99 23.38 -0.06
N THR A 49 13.61 24.03 -1.15
CA THR A 49 12.37 24.79 -1.23
C THR A 49 11.17 23.93 -1.61
N ARG A 50 11.31 22.61 -1.68
CA ARG A 50 10.13 21.76 -1.82
C ARG A 50 9.34 21.85 -0.51
N PRO A 51 8.12 22.42 -0.51
CA PRO A 51 7.28 22.31 0.65
C PRO A 51 7.13 20.82 0.92
N SER A 52 7.43 20.38 2.13
CA SER A 52 6.97 19.09 2.60
C SER A 52 5.46 19.11 2.37
N SER A 53 4.96 18.36 1.40
CA SER A 53 3.52 18.19 1.29
C SER A 53 3.13 17.32 2.49
N THR A 54 2.93 17.96 3.62
CA THR A 54 2.18 17.40 4.73
C THR A 54 0.74 17.37 4.26
N THR A 55 0.39 16.34 3.50
CA THR A 55 -1.01 15.96 3.35
C THR A 55 -1.44 15.48 4.73
N ASP A 56 -2.52 16.07 5.27
CA ASP A 56 -3.14 15.51 6.47
C ASP A 56 -3.27 14.00 6.27
N PRO A 57 -2.90 13.20 7.28
CA PRO A 57 -3.05 11.75 7.16
C PRO A 57 -4.48 11.47 6.74
N ALA A 58 -4.64 10.68 5.68
CA ALA A 58 -5.98 10.29 5.23
C ALA A 58 -6.73 9.71 6.44
N PRO A 59 -8.01 10.08 6.65
CA PRO A 59 -8.77 9.58 7.80
C PRO A 59 -8.65 8.06 7.83
N GLU A 60 -8.35 7.51 9.01
CA GLU A 60 -8.29 6.05 9.20
C GLU A 60 -9.62 5.44 8.77
N ARG A 61 -9.65 4.83 7.60
CA ARG A 61 -10.83 4.15 7.05
C ARG A 61 -10.84 2.67 7.44
N ARG A 62 -10.32 2.39 8.63
CA ARG A 62 -10.34 1.06 9.20
C ARG A 62 -11.78 0.71 9.58
N LEU A 63 -12.25 -0.45 9.11
CA LEU A 63 -13.50 -1.04 9.52
C LEU A 63 -13.21 -2.34 10.27
N ASP A 64 -13.85 -2.52 11.41
CA ASP A 64 -13.77 -3.74 12.19
C ASP A 64 -15.13 -4.15 12.73
N HIS A 65 -15.27 -5.45 12.92
CA HIS A 65 -16.46 -6.06 13.51
C HIS A 65 -16.04 -7.10 14.53
N VAL A 66 -16.48 -6.92 15.76
CA VAL A 66 -16.34 -7.91 16.84
C VAL A 66 -17.60 -8.76 16.82
N LEU A 67 -17.44 -10.08 16.72
CA LEU A 67 -18.56 -11.02 16.77
C LEU A 67 -18.92 -11.25 18.23
N ASP A 68 -20.22 -11.18 18.56
CA ASP A 68 -20.73 -11.42 19.91
C ASP A 68 -20.47 -12.87 20.36
N ASP A 69 -20.60 -13.83 19.44
CA ASP A 69 -20.24 -15.23 19.64
C ASP A 69 -19.05 -15.61 18.72
N PRO A 70 -18.06 -16.35 19.24
CA PRO A 70 -16.94 -16.80 18.43
C PRO A 70 -17.39 -17.64 17.24
N ALA A 71 -17.01 -17.24 16.01
CA ALA A 71 -17.40 -17.93 14.79
C ALA A 71 -16.58 -19.20 14.58
N ALA A 72 -17.16 -20.34 14.86
CA ALA A 72 -16.56 -21.65 14.56
C ALA A 72 -16.68 -22.03 13.07
N GLN A 73 -17.56 -21.36 12.31
CA GLN A 73 -17.77 -21.64 10.89
C GLN A 73 -17.24 -20.51 10.02
N SER A 74 -16.49 -20.86 8.98
CA SER A 74 -15.92 -19.91 8.01
C SER A 74 -17.01 -19.04 7.34
N SER A 75 -18.22 -19.58 7.17
CA SER A 75 -19.34 -18.85 6.55
C SER A 75 -19.74 -17.60 7.34
N ALA A 76 -19.71 -17.65 8.69
CA ALA A 76 -20.01 -16.50 9.53
C ALA A 76 -18.96 -15.40 9.37
N VAL A 77 -17.67 -15.76 9.37
CA VAL A 77 -16.56 -14.83 9.14
C VAL A 77 -16.67 -14.18 7.77
N VAL A 78 -16.95 -14.97 6.73
CA VAL A 78 -17.10 -14.49 5.34
C VAL A 78 -18.31 -13.55 5.20
N PHE A 79 -19.39 -13.80 5.94
CA PHE A 79 -20.56 -12.93 5.94
C PHE A 79 -20.22 -11.54 6.53
N VAL A 80 -19.56 -11.51 7.67
CA VAL A 80 -19.05 -10.26 8.28
C VAL A 80 -18.07 -9.55 7.36
N ALA A 81 -17.12 -10.29 6.79
CA ALA A 81 -16.17 -9.72 5.84
C ALA A 81 -16.86 -9.09 4.63
N LYS A 82 -17.98 -9.67 4.16
CA LYS A 82 -18.75 -9.11 3.06
C LYS A 82 -19.37 -7.75 3.44
N GLN A 83 -19.95 -7.62 4.62
CA GLN A 83 -20.54 -6.36 5.10
C GLN A 83 -19.45 -5.26 5.17
N LEU A 84 -18.30 -5.56 5.81
CA LEU A 84 -17.19 -4.63 5.91
C LEU A 84 -16.61 -4.25 4.54
N ALA A 85 -16.48 -5.21 3.63
CA ALA A 85 -15.96 -4.96 2.29
C ALA A 85 -16.92 -4.12 1.43
N ASP A 86 -18.21 -4.35 1.51
CA ASP A 86 -19.23 -3.56 0.81
C ASP A 86 -19.22 -2.11 1.33
N GLU A 87 -19.17 -1.92 2.65
CA GLU A 87 -19.08 -0.60 3.29
C GLU A 87 -17.79 0.13 2.90
N LEU A 88 -16.64 -0.54 3.01
CA LEU A 88 -15.34 0.05 2.66
C LEU A 88 -15.27 0.44 1.19
N ALA A 89 -15.65 -0.46 0.29
CA ALA A 89 -15.65 -0.18 -1.15
C ALA A 89 -16.63 0.93 -1.52
N GLY A 90 -17.81 0.96 -0.90
CA GLY A 90 -18.81 2.00 -1.09
C GLY A 90 -18.31 3.37 -0.63
N SER A 91 -17.70 3.45 0.55
CA SER A 91 -17.15 4.69 1.09
C SER A 91 -15.97 5.23 0.25
N LEU A 92 -15.08 4.34 -0.20
CA LEU A 92 -13.98 4.73 -1.09
C LEU A 92 -14.49 5.17 -2.46
N GLY A 93 -15.46 4.43 -3.02
CA GLY A 93 -16.07 4.75 -4.31
C GLY A 93 -16.81 6.09 -4.31
N ALA A 94 -17.47 6.46 -3.22
CA ALA A 94 -18.12 7.76 -3.06
C ALA A 94 -17.11 8.93 -3.17
N ASP A 95 -15.85 8.69 -2.78
CA ASP A 95 -14.76 9.68 -2.90
C ASP A 95 -13.98 9.52 -4.22
N GLY A 96 -14.43 8.71 -5.16
CA GLY A 96 -13.70 8.42 -6.41
C GLY A 96 -12.37 7.72 -6.16
N ARG A 97 -12.28 6.88 -5.14
CA ARG A 97 -11.07 6.18 -4.72
C ARG A 97 -11.22 4.67 -4.74
N VAL A 98 -10.11 3.97 -4.82
CA VAL A 98 -10.04 2.50 -4.79
C VAL A 98 -8.86 2.07 -3.90
N CYS A 99 -9.10 1.01 -3.11
CA CYS A 99 -8.06 0.40 -2.29
C CYS A 99 -7.15 -0.48 -3.16
N THR A 100 -5.85 -0.23 -3.17
CA THR A 100 -4.85 -1.07 -3.86
C THR A 100 -4.11 -1.99 -2.92
N ARG A 101 -3.99 -1.63 -1.64
CA ARG A 101 -3.43 -2.49 -0.58
C ARG A 101 -4.38 -2.54 0.60
N LEU A 102 -4.77 -3.77 0.97
CA LEU A 102 -5.66 -4.06 2.07
C LEU A 102 -4.94 -4.89 3.12
N VAL A 103 -4.94 -4.46 4.37
CA VAL A 103 -4.53 -5.30 5.50
C VAL A 103 -5.79 -5.95 6.08
N VAL A 104 -5.74 -7.27 6.19
CA VAL A 104 -6.78 -8.09 6.82
C VAL A 104 -6.23 -8.63 8.13
N LEU A 105 -6.91 -8.35 9.23
CA LEU A 105 -6.64 -8.94 10.55
C LEU A 105 -7.84 -9.80 10.97
N LEU A 106 -7.56 -11.04 11.34
CA LEU A 106 -8.48 -11.96 11.99
C LEU A 106 -7.91 -12.28 13.38
N GLU A 107 -8.77 -12.28 14.41
CA GLU A 107 -8.39 -12.65 15.77
C GLU A 107 -9.37 -13.69 16.30
N SER A 108 -8.87 -14.68 17.06
CA SER A 108 -9.67 -15.70 17.69
C SER A 108 -10.05 -15.33 19.13
N GLU A 109 -10.94 -16.11 19.73
CA GLU A 109 -11.33 -15.97 21.13
C GLU A 109 -10.17 -16.23 22.12
N HIS A 110 -9.13 -16.95 21.69
CA HIS A 110 -7.95 -17.21 22.50
C HIS A 110 -6.81 -16.21 22.26
N GLY A 111 -7.03 -15.20 21.38
CA GLY A 111 -6.10 -14.12 21.10
C GLY A 111 -5.06 -14.44 20.01
N GLU A 112 -5.18 -15.61 19.33
CA GLU A 112 -4.36 -15.86 18.15
C GLU A 112 -4.76 -14.90 17.03
N ARG A 113 -3.76 -14.47 16.25
CA ARG A 113 -3.91 -13.47 15.20
C ARG A 113 -3.38 -13.94 13.87
N SER A 114 -4.15 -13.70 12.83
CA SER A 114 -3.70 -13.81 11.45
C SER A 114 -3.81 -12.45 10.79
N GLU A 115 -2.66 -11.84 10.46
CA GLU A 115 -2.62 -10.56 9.77
C GLU A 115 -1.87 -10.71 8.44
N ARG A 116 -2.47 -10.22 7.34
CA ARG A 116 -1.85 -10.24 6.01
C ARG A 116 -2.17 -8.99 5.23
N SER A 117 -1.20 -8.53 4.46
CA SER A 117 -1.35 -7.46 3.49
C SER A 117 -1.57 -8.04 2.09
N TRP A 118 -2.59 -7.54 1.40
CA TRP A 118 -3.00 -7.98 0.07
C TRP A 118 -2.92 -6.82 -0.91
N TYR A 119 -2.22 -7.01 -2.01
CA TYR A 119 -2.02 -5.98 -3.02
C TYR A 119 -2.67 -6.35 -4.35
N ARG A 120 -3.27 -5.34 -5.02
CA ARG A 120 -3.77 -5.43 -6.38
C ARG A 120 -3.68 -4.07 -7.07
N SER A 121 -2.85 -3.97 -8.09
CA SER A 121 -2.61 -2.73 -8.83
C SER A 121 -3.88 -2.13 -9.45
N ALA A 122 -4.81 -2.96 -9.93
CA ALA A 122 -6.09 -2.53 -10.50
C ALA A 122 -7.16 -2.14 -9.45
N GLY A 123 -6.80 -2.17 -8.15
CA GLY A 123 -7.73 -1.95 -7.05
C GLY A 123 -8.51 -3.21 -6.64
N LEU A 124 -8.90 -3.24 -5.39
CA LEU A 124 -9.66 -4.32 -4.76
C LEU A 124 -11.14 -3.93 -4.73
N THR A 125 -11.97 -4.68 -5.43
CA THR A 125 -13.44 -4.60 -5.31
C THR A 125 -13.89 -5.26 -4.00
N ALA A 126 -15.10 -5.00 -3.53
CA ALA A 126 -15.67 -5.67 -2.35
C ALA A 126 -15.55 -7.20 -2.45
N SER A 127 -15.90 -7.78 -3.60
CA SER A 127 -15.77 -9.23 -3.81
C SER A 127 -14.34 -9.72 -3.73
N ALA A 128 -13.37 -8.95 -4.27
CA ALA A 128 -11.96 -9.30 -4.17
C ALA A 128 -11.45 -9.23 -2.72
N MET A 129 -11.91 -8.27 -1.91
CA MET A 129 -11.58 -8.18 -0.49
C MET A 129 -12.09 -9.41 0.27
N VAL A 130 -13.33 -9.82 0.02
CA VAL A 130 -13.93 -11.04 0.63
C VAL A 130 -13.15 -12.29 0.25
N GLU A 131 -12.74 -12.43 -1.01
CA GLU A 131 -11.89 -13.55 -1.44
C GLU A 131 -10.57 -13.61 -0.65
N ARG A 132 -9.94 -12.45 -0.36
CA ARG A 132 -8.70 -12.39 0.43
C ARG A 132 -8.92 -12.82 1.87
N VAL A 133 -10.02 -12.40 2.49
CA VAL A 133 -10.38 -12.87 3.83
C VAL A 133 -10.60 -14.38 3.83
N ARG A 134 -11.31 -14.92 2.86
CA ARG A 134 -11.54 -16.37 2.73
C ARG A 134 -10.22 -17.13 2.60
N TRP A 135 -9.34 -16.72 1.69
CA TRP A 135 -8.04 -17.40 1.49
C TRP A 135 -7.15 -17.34 2.73
N GLN A 136 -7.17 -16.20 3.43
CA GLN A 136 -6.42 -16.05 4.66
C GLN A 136 -6.96 -16.96 5.75
N LEU A 137 -8.28 -17.03 5.91
CA LEU A 137 -8.93 -17.90 6.88
C LEU A 137 -8.69 -19.37 6.56
N ASP A 138 -8.88 -19.79 5.30
CA ASP A 138 -8.64 -21.17 4.87
C ASP A 138 -7.17 -21.59 5.13
N ALA A 139 -6.22 -20.69 4.83
CA ALA A 139 -4.82 -20.92 5.10
C ALA A 139 -4.52 -21.00 6.60
N TRP A 140 -5.22 -20.20 7.43
CA TRP A 140 -5.05 -20.21 8.88
C TRP A 140 -5.59 -21.50 9.50
N ILE A 141 -6.77 -21.95 9.06
CA ILE A 141 -7.38 -23.23 9.48
C ILE A 141 -6.50 -24.42 9.06
N ALA A 142 -5.82 -24.33 7.93
CA ALA A 142 -4.96 -25.40 7.40
C ALA A 142 -3.58 -25.49 8.08
N LEU A 143 -3.25 -24.61 9.02
CA LEU A 143 -1.98 -24.69 9.75
C LEU A 143 -1.89 -26.01 10.54
N PRO A 144 -0.67 -26.58 10.65
CA PRO A 144 -0.45 -27.79 11.46
C PRO A 144 -0.84 -27.58 12.92
N ARG A 145 -1.43 -28.59 13.53
CA ARG A 145 -1.72 -28.58 14.96
C ARG A 145 -0.44 -28.48 15.78
N GLY A 146 -0.46 -27.64 16.80
CA GLY A 146 0.69 -27.36 17.64
C GLY A 146 1.66 -26.33 17.08
N SER A 147 1.30 -25.61 15.98
CA SER A 147 2.06 -24.44 15.54
C SER A 147 1.75 -23.23 16.40
N ASP A 148 2.73 -22.32 16.58
CA ASP A 148 2.58 -21.11 17.41
C ASP A 148 1.44 -20.17 16.92
N GLN A 149 0.96 -20.38 15.71
CA GLN A 149 -0.10 -19.59 15.09
C GLN A 149 -1.34 -20.44 14.75
N GLU A 150 -1.48 -21.63 15.33
CA GLU A 150 -2.65 -22.47 15.12
C GLU A 150 -3.92 -21.74 15.58
N LEU A 151 -4.97 -21.83 14.77
CA LEU A 151 -6.30 -21.38 15.18
C LEU A 151 -6.92 -22.42 16.11
N THR A 152 -6.99 -22.12 17.40
CA THR A 152 -7.50 -23.07 18.42
C THR A 152 -8.95 -22.80 18.84
N GLY A 153 -9.53 -21.66 18.41
CA GLY A 153 -10.90 -21.27 18.77
C GLY A 153 -11.66 -20.62 17.61
N GLY A 154 -12.85 -20.11 17.92
CA GLY A 154 -13.66 -19.36 16.95
C GLY A 154 -13.08 -17.96 16.69
N VAL A 155 -13.32 -17.42 15.50
CA VAL A 155 -12.92 -16.03 15.14
C VAL A 155 -13.86 -15.05 15.83
N THR A 156 -13.29 -14.07 16.54
CA THR A 156 -14.05 -13.03 17.26
C THR A 156 -13.91 -11.65 16.65
N LEU A 157 -12.86 -11.40 15.85
CA LEU A 157 -12.65 -10.10 15.20
C LEU A 157 -12.31 -10.28 13.73
N VAL A 158 -12.97 -9.48 12.91
CA VAL A 158 -12.60 -9.27 11.50
C VAL A 158 -12.32 -7.78 11.31
N ARG A 159 -11.14 -7.44 10.78
CA ARG A 159 -10.75 -6.05 10.50
C ARG A 159 -10.22 -5.90 9.10
N LEU A 160 -10.67 -4.87 8.42
CA LEU A 160 -10.20 -4.45 7.10
C LEU A 160 -9.60 -3.05 7.20
N THR A 161 -8.34 -2.90 6.86
CA THR A 161 -7.65 -1.61 6.87
C THR A 161 -7.12 -1.33 5.47
N PRO A 162 -7.62 -0.30 4.77
CA PRO A 162 -7.05 0.14 3.50
C PRO A 162 -5.71 0.85 3.77
N ASP A 163 -4.61 0.17 3.50
CA ASP A 163 -3.24 0.68 3.71
C ASP A 163 -2.79 1.61 2.57
N GLU A 164 -3.23 1.30 1.35
CA GLU A 164 -2.95 2.13 0.18
C GLU A 164 -4.22 2.38 -0.62
N VAL A 165 -4.52 3.65 -0.83
CA VAL A 165 -5.72 4.12 -1.54
C VAL A 165 -5.29 5.10 -2.62
N ARG A 166 -5.77 4.93 -3.84
CA ARG A 166 -5.52 5.84 -4.97
C ARG A 166 -6.81 6.36 -5.58
N ALA A 167 -6.72 7.37 -6.41
CA ALA A 167 -7.85 7.78 -7.25
C ALA A 167 -8.30 6.59 -8.11
N ASP A 168 -9.61 6.39 -8.23
CA ASP A 168 -10.17 5.44 -9.18
C ASP A 168 -10.15 6.10 -10.57
N GLU A 169 -9.12 5.79 -11.34
CA GLU A 169 -8.98 6.29 -12.72
C GLU A 169 -10.04 5.68 -13.65
N GLY A 170 -10.98 4.91 -13.09
CA GLY A 170 -11.91 4.08 -13.84
C GLY A 170 -11.13 3.07 -14.69
N SER A 171 -11.51 1.83 -14.74
CA SER A 171 -11.01 0.95 -15.80
C SER A 171 -11.65 1.43 -17.11
N GLN A 172 -11.05 2.46 -17.75
CA GLN A 172 -11.36 2.77 -19.13
C GLN A 172 -11.12 1.49 -19.91
N LEU A 173 -12.20 0.83 -20.26
CA LEU A 173 -12.18 -0.18 -21.30
C LEU A 173 -11.61 0.54 -22.52
N GLY A 174 -10.34 0.24 -22.86
CA GLY A 174 -9.72 0.85 -24.03
C GLY A 174 -10.68 0.68 -25.20
N LEU A 175 -10.85 1.71 -26.03
CA LEU A 175 -11.72 1.69 -27.22
C LEU A 175 -11.40 0.50 -28.17
N TRP A 176 -10.31 -0.21 -27.92
CA TRP A 176 -9.72 -1.30 -28.72
C TRP A 176 -9.46 -2.58 -27.90
N GLY A 177 -10.39 -3.02 -27.11
CA GLY A 177 -10.32 -4.30 -26.39
C GLY A 177 -9.92 -4.13 -24.92
N GLY A 178 -10.90 -4.12 -24.05
CA GLY A 178 -10.70 -4.32 -22.61
C GLY A 178 -10.27 -5.75 -22.33
N GLN A 179 -9.66 -5.98 -21.14
CA GLN A 179 -9.32 -7.31 -20.66
C GLN A 179 -10.49 -8.27 -20.85
N THR A 180 -10.25 -9.33 -21.59
CA THR A 180 -11.27 -10.35 -21.84
C THR A 180 -11.56 -11.10 -20.52
N GLU A 181 -12.72 -11.78 -20.46
CA GLU A 181 -13.05 -12.66 -19.34
C GLU A 181 -11.95 -13.74 -19.14
N ALA A 182 -11.26 -14.13 -20.23
CA ALA A 182 -10.13 -15.03 -20.19
C ALA A 182 -8.91 -14.41 -19.51
N ASP A 183 -8.60 -13.13 -19.76
CA ASP A 183 -7.50 -12.40 -19.10
C ASP A 183 -7.76 -12.25 -17.60
N ARG A 184 -9.03 -12.01 -17.22
CA ARG A 184 -9.43 -11.95 -15.80
C ARG A 184 -9.33 -13.31 -15.11
N ARG A 185 -9.62 -14.41 -15.81
CA ARG A 185 -9.44 -15.79 -15.31
C ARG A 185 -7.95 -16.12 -15.16
N ALA A 186 -7.13 -15.79 -16.15
CA ALA A 186 -5.69 -15.99 -16.11
C ALA A 186 -5.06 -15.20 -14.95
N ALA A 187 -5.41 -13.92 -14.78
CA ALA A 187 -4.95 -13.11 -13.67
C ALA A 187 -5.36 -13.68 -12.30
N ARG A 188 -6.58 -14.26 -12.18
CA ARG A 188 -7.04 -14.95 -10.97
C ARG A 188 -6.25 -16.24 -10.70
N THR A 189 -5.85 -16.96 -11.74
CA THR A 189 -5.07 -18.20 -11.59
C THR A 189 -3.63 -17.90 -11.16
N ILE A 190 -3.01 -16.86 -11.75
CA ILE A 190 -1.65 -16.42 -11.40
C ILE A 190 -1.59 -15.87 -9.95
N ALA A 191 -2.64 -15.20 -9.50
CA ALA A 191 -2.72 -14.67 -8.12
C ALA A 191 -2.92 -15.76 -7.05
N ARG A 192 -3.07 -17.04 -7.43
CA ARG A 192 -3.20 -18.20 -6.53
C ARG A 192 -1.90 -18.99 -6.36
N LEU A 193 -0.87 -18.67 -7.15
CA LEU A 193 0.48 -19.23 -7.05
C LEU A 193 1.35 -18.43 -6.09
#